data_07b4d0b1c15c17edc8b36ed285d59575
#
_entry.id   07b4d0b1c15c17edc8b36ed285d59575
#
_cell.length_a   1.000
_cell.length_b   1.000
_cell.length_c   1.000
_cell.angle_alpha   90.00
_cell.angle_beta   90.00
_cell.angle_gamma   90.00
#
_symmetry.space_group_name_H-M   'P 1'
#
loop_
_entity.id
_entity.type
_entity.pdbx_description
1 polymer ?
#
loop_
_entity_poly.entity_id
_entity_poly.type
_entity_poly.pdbx_seq_one_letter_code
_entity_poly.pdbx_strand_id
1 'polypeptide(L)'
;MGLDTSDDACVYQLREDLAIIQTVDFFPPVVDDPYTYGQIAATNALSDVYAMGGSPNLAMNLICFPNCLPLDVLEGILQGGYDKVREAGAIIVGGHTIEDPEPKYGLCVTGFLHPKDVLANSTAKEGDLLVLTKPLGLGVMTTANKADLASPEEYQEMVRLMTTLNKGGQEAMLRVGGAHACTDVTGFGMLGHTYEMASGCGMTVELYAKDLPLIPSAVEYAKMGIIPAGAYENRNYLEEKVSFGADVPEVVIDLLCDPQTAGGLLIALPEDKAVELVKQLDGVTPCAKVVGEVKAYSGKSIEVR
;
A
#
# COMPACT_ATOMS: atom_id res chain seq x y z
N MET A 1 6.06 19.05 -2.59
CA MET A 1 6.30 17.64 -2.88
C MET A 1 5.09 17.09 -3.58
N GLY A 2 5.23 16.14 -4.48
CA GLY A 2 4.13 15.55 -5.23
C GLY A 2 4.57 15.01 -6.58
N LEU A 3 4.20 15.66 -7.69
CA LEU A 3 4.37 15.14 -9.05
C LEU A 3 5.83 14.85 -9.46
N ASP A 4 6.79 15.66 -9.01
CA ASP A 4 8.19 15.54 -9.45
C ASP A 4 8.92 14.33 -8.84
N THR A 5 8.40 13.79 -7.73
CA THR A 5 9.01 12.71 -6.95
C THR A 5 8.15 11.47 -6.86
N SER A 6 6.93 11.49 -7.46
CA SER A 6 5.95 10.38 -7.37
C SER A 6 5.71 9.93 -5.92
N ASP A 7 5.63 10.91 -4.99
CA ASP A 7 5.30 10.62 -3.60
C ASP A 7 3.83 10.17 -3.46
N ASP A 8 3.52 9.41 -2.43
CA ASP A 8 2.19 8.83 -2.18
C ASP A 8 1.10 9.92 -2.03
N ALA A 9 1.46 11.10 -1.53
CA ALA A 9 0.54 12.22 -1.38
C ALA A 9 1.19 13.58 -1.67
N CYS A 10 0.35 14.57 -1.99
CA CYS A 10 0.78 15.97 -2.09
C CYS A 10 1.07 16.53 -0.69
N VAL A 11 2.18 17.24 -0.54
CA VAL A 11 2.50 17.99 0.70
C VAL A 11 2.61 19.47 0.39
N TYR A 12 1.84 20.28 1.12
CA TYR A 12 1.86 21.74 1.03
C TYR A 12 2.14 22.37 2.38
N GLN A 13 3.25 23.09 2.51
CA GLN A 13 3.60 23.81 3.74
C GLN A 13 2.77 25.08 3.88
N LEU A 14 1.99 25.16 4.96
CA LEU A 14 1.16 26.34 5.29
C LEU A 14 1.93 27.36 6.13
N ARG A 15 2.72 26.86 7.09
CA ARG A 15 3.51 27.68 8.03
C ARG A 15 4.83 26.94 8.33
N GLU A 16 5.71 27.57 9.08
CA GLU A 16 6.98 26.97 9.49
C GLU A 16 6.81 25.67 10.29
N ASP A 17 5.69 25.53 11.03
CA ASP A 17 5.38 24.44 11.93
C ASP A 17 4.24 23.53 11.44
N LEU A 18 3.64 23.81 10.27
CA LEU A 18 2.46 23.10 9.78
C LEU A 18 2.50 22.86 8.26
N ALA A 19 2.36 21.59 7.86
CA ALA A 19 2.09 21.17 6.50
C ALA A 19 0.79 20.37 6.41
N ILE A 20 0.16 20.43 5.24
CA ILE A 20 -0.97 19.57 4.83
C ILE A 20 -0.41 18.45 3.96
N ILE A 21 -0.89 17.23 4.23
CA ILE A 21 -0.83 16.10 3.31
C ILE A 21 -2.22 15.94 2.70
N GLN A 22 -2.30 15.76 1.39
CA GLN A 22 -3.57 15.52 0.72
C GLN A 22 -3.42 14.48 -0.37
N THR A 23 -4.32 13.49 -0.34
CA THR A 23 -4.42 12.43 -1.33
C THR A 23 -5.85 12.21 -1.79
N VAL A 24 -6.00 11.53 -2.92
CA VAL A 24 -7.29 11.10 -3.50
C VAL A 24 -7.11 9.70 -4.04
N ASP A 25 -7.87 8.75 -3.51
CA ASP A 25 -7.86 7.39 -4.00
C ASP A 25 -9.26 6.77 -4.02
N PHE A 26 -9.65 6.16 -5.13
CA PHE A 26 -10.93 5.49 -5.31
C PHE A 26 -10.85 4.45 -6.42
N PHE A 27 -11.60 3.35 -6.29
CA PHE A 27 -11.54 2.22 -7.21
C PHE A 27 -12.87 1.42 -7.22
N PRO A 28 -13.09 0.54 -8.21
CA PRO A 28 -14.26 -0.33 -8.26
C PRO A 28 -14.20 -1.43 -7.18
N PRO A 29 -15.34 -2.11 -6.87
CA PRO A 29 -15.37 -3.16 -5.85
C PRO A 29 -14.39 -4.30 -6.10
N VAL A 30 -13.68 -4.68 -5.04
CA VAL A 30 -12.76 -5.84 -5.00
C VAL A 30 -13.36 -7.03 -4.23
N VAL A 31 -14.49 -6.80 -3.55
CA VAL A 31 -15.32 -7.78 -2.84
C VAL A 31 -16.80 -7.47 -3.05
N ASP A 32 -17.68 -8.45 -2.85
CA ASP A 32 -19.11 -8.33 -3.13
C ASP A 32 -19.89 -7.65 -1.99
N ASP A 33 -19.44 -7.79 -0.73
CA ASP A 33 -20.11 -7.17 0.41
C ASP A 33 -19.88 -5.66 0.42
N PRO A 34 -20.96 -4.83 0.32
CA PRO A 34 -20.83 -3.37 0.22
C PRO A 34 -20.13 -2.72 1.42
N TYR A 35 -20.42 -3.21 2.63
CA TYR A 35 -19.81 -2.70 3.85
C TYR A 35 -18.31 -2.97 3.89
N THR A 36 -17.92 -4.20 3.60
CA THR A 36 -16.51 -4.62 3.53
C THR A 36 -15.75 -3.85 2.43
N TYR A 37 -16.38 -3.66 1.26
CA TYR A 37 -15.80 -2.85 0.19
C TYR A 37 -15.55 -1.41 0.65
N GLY A 38 -16.54 -0.80 1.35
CA GLY A 38 -16.39 0.53 1.93
C GLY A 38 -15.22 0.63 2.91
N GLN A 39 -15.04 -0.40 3.75
CA GLN A 39 -13.90 -0.47 4.67
C GLN A 39 -12.56 -0.56 3.93
N ILE A 40 -12.46 -1.40 2.90
CA ILE A 40 -11.23 -1.59 2.12
C ILE A 40 -10.85 -0.29 1.40
N ALA A 41 -11.81 0.34 0.73
CA ALA A 41 -11.56 1.56 -0.02
C ALA A 41 -11.11 2.72 0.89
N ALA A 42 -11.72 2.86 2.06
CA ALA A 42 -11.28 3.84 3.05
C ALA A 42 -9.89 3.52 3.62
N THR A 43 -9.61 2.23 3.91
CA THR A 43 -8.30 1.80 4.39
C THR A 43 -7.18 2.15 3.40
N ASN A 44 -7.43 1.91 2.10
CA ASN A 44 -6.49 2.23 1.04
C ASN A 44 -6.25 3.75 0.95
N ALA A 45 -7.31 4.56 0.86
CA ALA A 45 -7.18 6.00 0.72
C ALA A 45 -6.55 6.71 1.95
N LEU A 46 -6.66 6.12 3.15
CA LEU A 46 -6.00 6.63 4.35
C LEU A 46 -4.50 6.32 4.40
N SER A 47 -4.06 5.33 3.63
CA SER A 47 -2.72 4.75 3.74
C SER A 47 -1.61 5.69 3.30
N ASP A 48 -1.81 6.46 2.22
CA ASP A 48 -0.85 7.44 1.72
C ASP A 48 -0.44 8.46 2.80
N VAL A 49 -1.43 8.89 3.61
CA VAL A 49 -1.14 9.84 4.70
C VAL A 49 -0.23 9.20 5.76
N TYR A 50 -0.43 7.92 6.07
CA TYR A 50 0.45 7.19 6.99
C TYR A 50 1.84 6.98 6.41
N ALA A 51 1.95 6.66 5.11
CA ALA A 51 3.23 6.49 4.42
C ALA A 51 4.07 7.77 4.47
N MET A 52 3.43 8.93 4.31
CA MET A 52 4.08 10.24 4.40
C MET A 52 4.40 10.69 5.84
N GLY A 53 4.18 9.83 6.86
CA GLY A 53 4.43 10.13 8.27
C GLY A 53 3.34 10.94 8.96
N GLY A 54 2.27 11.30 8.27
CA GLY A 54 1.17 12.13 8.78
C GLY A 54 0.07 11.34 9.47
N SER A 55 -0.87 12.08 10.07
CA SER A 55 -2.10 11.51 10.63
C SER A 55 -3.30 12.02 9.84
N PRO A 56 -4.18 11.13 9.33
CA PRO A 56 -5.44 11.53 8.72
C PRO A 56 -6.32 12.30 9.72
N ASN A 57 -6.90 13.41 9.27
CA ASN A 57 -7.77 14.25 10.11
C ASN A 57 -9.14 14.47 9.48
N LEU A 58 -9.19 14.75 8.18
CA LEU A 58 -10.41 15.02 7.43
C LEU A 58 -10.49 14.07 6.23
N ALA A 59 -11.71 13.59 5.93
CA ALA A 59 -11.99 12.81 4.74
C ALA A 59 -13.26 13.32 4.05
N MET A 60 -13.28 13.27 2.71
CA MET A 60 -14.46 13.50 1.89
C MET A 60 -14.71 12.28 1.01
N ASN A 61 -15.97 11.82 0.98
CA ASN A 61 -16.36 10.69 0.13
C ASN A 61 -16.34 11.06 -1.35
N LEU A 62 -15.82 10.17 -2.17
CA LEU A 62 -15.91 10.20 -3.63
C LEU A 62 -16.68 8.95 -4.07
N ILE A 63 -17.83 9.16 -4.74
CA ILE A 63 -18.74 8.08 -5.07
C ILE A 63 -19.17 8.20 -6.52
N CYS A 64 -18.97 7.13 -7.28
CA CYS A 64 -19.62 6.86 -8.54
C CYS A 64 -20.62 5.73 -8.29
N PHE A 65 -21.92 5.95 -8.59
CA PHE A 65 -22.93 4.96 -8.23
C PHE A 65 -23.98 4.81 -9.32
N PRO A 66 -24.29 3.58 -9.79
CA PRO A 66 -25.27 3.34 -10.83
C PRO A 66 -26.70 3.40 -10.29
N ASN A 67 -27.60 4.06 -11.03
CA ASN A 67 -29.02 4.18 -10.66
C ASN A 67 -29.78 2.83 -10.62
N CYS A 68 -29.20 1.76 -11.19
CA CYS A 68 -29.81 0.43 -11.18
C CYS A 68 -29.60 -0.34 -9.87
N LEU A 69 -28.66 0.08 -9.01
CA LEU A 69 -28.43 -0.54 -7.71
C LEU A 69 -29.31 0.10 -6.62
N PRO A 70 -29.79 -0.72 -5.66
CA PRO A 70 -30.57 -0.23 -4.52
C PRO A 70 -29.72 0.69 -3.62
N LEU A 71 -30.37 1.65 -2.95
CA LEU A 71 -29.67 2.61 -2.08
C LEU A 71 -29.10 2.01 -0.80
N ASP A 72 -29.58 0.85 -0.37
CA ASP A 72 -28.99 0.11 0.78
C ASP A 72 -27.57 -0.39 0.48
N VAL A 73 -27.25 -0.69 -0.79
CA VAL A 73 -25.86 -0.97 -1.23
C VAL A 73 -24.98 0.26 -1.02
N LEU A 74 -25.46 1.45 -1.42
CA LEU A 74 -24.74 2.70 -1.20
C LEU A 74 -24.58 3.00 0.29
N GLU A 75 -25.63 2.80 1.10
CA GLU A 75 -25.59 2.96 2.55
C GLU A 75 -24.54 2.04 3.18
N GLY A 76 -24.48 0.76 2.76
CA GLY A 76 -23.46 -0.18 3.22
C GLY A 76 -22.04 0.29 2.93
N ILE A 77 -21.75 0.75 1.70
CA ILE A 77 -20.45 1.28 1.31
C ILE A 77 -20.05 2.47 2.19
N LEU A 78 -20.95 3.44 2.31
CA LEU A 78 -20.71 4.65 3.11
C LEU A 78 -20.47 4.33 4.60
N GLN A 79 -21.24 3.39 5.16
CA GLN A 79 -21.10 2.98 6.54
C GLN A 79 -19.74 2.30 6.79
N GLY A 80 -19.30 1.41 5.87
CA GLY A 80 -17.98 0.79 5.95
C GLY A 80 -16.85 1.79 5.94
N GLY A 81 -16.91 2.77 5.02
CA GLY A 81 -15.96 3.87 4.95
C GLY A 81 -15.96 4.74 6.20
N TYR A 82 -17.15 5.10 6.70
CA TYR A 82 -17.30 5.89 7.92
C TYR A 82 -16.64 5.22 9.13
N ASP A 83 -16.85 3.92 9.31
CA ASP A 83 -16.30 3.19 10.44
C ASP A 83 -14.76 3.13 10.39
N LYS A 84 -14.18 2.99 9.19
CA LYS A 84 -12.72 3.02 9.00
C LYS A 84 -12.12 4.40 9.23
N VAL A 85 -12.74 5.45 8.72
CA VAL A 85 -12.29 6.83 8.97
C VAL A 85 -12.31 7.14 10.47
N ARG A 86 -13.36 6.69 11.17
CA ARG A 86 -13.47 6.84 12.63
C ARG A 86 -12.40 6.02 13.38
N GLU A 87 -12.11 4.79 12.95
CA GLU A 87 -11.02 3.96 13.50
C GLU A 87 -9.65 4.64 13.32
N ALA A 88 -9.43 5.31 12.20
CA ALA A 88 -8.24 6.11 11.96
C ALA A 88 -8.11 7.32 12.90
N GLY A 89 -9.22 7.76 13.52
CA GLY A 89 -9.29 8.97 14.35
C GLY A 89 -9.62 10.22 13.54
N ALA A 90 -10.01 10.07 12.28
CA ALA A 90 -10.42 11.15 11.38
C ALA A 90 -11.95 11.32 11.35
N ILE A 91 -12.41 12.36 10.66
CA ILE A 91 -13.84 12.63 10.46
C ILE A 91 -14.19 12.78 8.98
N ILE A 92 -15.35 12.26 8.56
CA ILE A 92 -15.91 12.54 7.25
C ILE A 92 -16.66 13.88 7.33
N VAL A 93 -16.27 14.82 6.47
CA VAL A 93 -16.81 16.20 6.45
C VAL A 93 -17.70 16.49 5.25
N GLY A 94 -17.92 15.51 4.37
CA GLY A 94 -18.77 15.65 3.18
C GLY A 94 -18.31 14.72 2.06
N GLY A 95 -18.59 15.12 0.83
CA GLY A 95 -18.23 14.36 -0.35
C GLY A 95 -19.04 14.73 -1.56
N HIS A 96 -18.87 13.96 -2.64
CA HIS A 96 -19.62 14.12 -3.88
C HIS A 96 -20.01 12.76 -4.46
N THR A 97 -21.21 12.70 -5.03
CA THR A 97 -21.73 11.50 -5.69
C THR A 97 -22.09 11.84 -7.13
N ILE A 98 -21.65 11.03 -8.08
CA ILE A 98 -22.04 11.10 -9.48
C ILE A 98 -22.66 9.78 -9.93
N GLU A 99 -23.50 9.85 -10.96
CA GLU A 99 -23.99 8.66 -11.65
C GLU A 99 -22.89 8.09 -12.55
N ASP A 100 -22.66 6.78 -12.47
CA ASP A 100 -21.70 6.05 -13.31
C ASP A 100 -22.22 4.60 -13.45
N PRO A 101 -22.09 3.96 -14.59
CA PRO A 101 -22.52 2.56 -14.77
C PRO A 101 -21.78 1.54 -13.90
N GLU A 102 -20.60 1.88 -13.38
CA GLU A 102 -19.80 1.05 -12.50
C GLU A 102 -19.64 1.73 -11.13
N PRO A 103 -19.99 1.07 -10.01
CA PRO A 103 -19.77 1.65 -8.70
C PRO A 103 -18.28 1.84 -8.44
N LYS A 104 -17.91 3.02 -7.92
CA LYS A 104 -16.56 3.32 -7.41
C LYS A 104 -16.68 4.10 -6.13
N TYR A 105 -15.83 3.81 -5.18
CA TYR A 105 -15.78 4.49 -3.89
C TYR A 105 -14.34 4.71 -3.43
N GLY A 106 -14.15 5.79 -2.76
CA GLY A 106 -12.92 6.13 -2.07
C GLY A 106 -13.02 7.49 -1.38
N LEU A 107 -11.88 8.04 -1.04
CA LEU A 107 -11.81 9.25 -0.24
C LEU A 107 -10.82 10.25 -0.83
N CYS A 108 -11.11 11.54 -0.64
CA CYS A 108 -10.09 12.57 -0.56
C CYS A 108 -9.74 12.75 0.91
N VAL A 109 -8.48 12.49 1.26
CA VAL A 109 -8.01 12.52 2.66
C VAL A 109 -7.06 13.69 2.87
N THR A 110 -7.25 14.40 3.97
CA THR A 110 -6.34 15.46 4.42
C THR A 110 -5.77 15.10 5.78
N GLY A 111 -4.45 15.11 5.87
CA GLY A 111 -3.69 14.94 7.11
C GLY A 111 -2.84 16.18 7.42
N PHE A 112 -2.36 16.25 8.65
CA PHE A 112 -1.49 17.32 9.11
C PHE A 112 -0.24 16.74 9.77
N LEU A 113 0.90 17.45 9.59
CA LEU A 113 2.14 17.14 10.28
C LEU A 113 3.04 18.38 10.32
N HIS A 114 4.11 18.28 11.09
CA HIS A 114 5.17 19.28 11.02
C HIS A 114 6.01 19.08 9.73
N PRO A 115 6.39 20.13 8.99
CA PRO A 115 7.13 19.98 7.72
C PRO A 115 8.44 19.19 7.81
N LYS A 116 9.07 19.15 8.99
CA LYS A 116 10.31 18.39 9.21
C LYS A 116 10.08 16.86 9.38
N ASP A 117 8.83 16.47 9.63
CA ASP A 117 8.46 15.08 9.89
C ASP A 117 7.90 14.39 8.62
N VAL A 118 7.88 15.12 7.49
CA VAL A 118 7.48 14.57 6.19
C VAL A 118 8.45 13.48 5.77
N LEU A 119 7.92 12.29 5.50
CA LEU A 119 8.65 11.20 4.88
C LEU A 119 8.32 11.18 3.39
N ALA A 120 9.34 11.28 2.55
CA ALA A 120 9.22 11.07 1.11
C ALA A 120 9.61 9.63 0.77
N ASN A 121 9.08 9.11 -0.34
CA ASN A 121 9.52 7.80 -0.83
C ASN A 121 10.93 7.85 -1.45
N SER A 122 11.42 9.03 -1.83
CA SER A 122 12.63 9.28 -2.63
C SER A 122 13.89 9.64 -1.82
N THR A 123 13.87 9.45 -0.48
CA THR A 123 14.96 9.91 0.42
C THR A 123 15.71 8.77 1.11
N ALA A 124 15.55 7.53 0.64
CA ALA A 124 16.30 6.37 1.12
C ALA A 124 17.83 6.56 0.91
N LYS A 125 18.61 5.94 1.78
CA LYS A 125 20.07 6.07 1.79
C LYS A 125 20.75 4.70 1.64
N GLU A 126 21.98 4.72 1.11
CA GLU A 126 22.81 3.52 1.04
C GLU A 126 22.98 2.90 2.44
N GLY A 127 22.76 1.59 2.54
CA GLY A 127 22.81 0.82 3.77
C GLY A 127 21.49 0.76 4.54
N ASP A 128 20.41 1.44 4.06
CA ASP A 128 19.09 1.29 4.66
C ASP A 128 18.54 -0.11 4.40
N LEU A 129 17.99 -0.74 5.44
CA LEU A 129 17.18 -1.94 5.30
C LEU A 129 15.71 -1.57 5.01
N LEU A 130 15.05 -2.40 4.22
CA LEU A 130 13.66 -2.26 3.89
C LEU A 130 12.80 -3.18 4.76
N VAL A 131 11.86 -2.61 5.51
CA VAL A 131 10.90 -3.35 6.35
C VAL A 131 9.52 -3.27 5.74
N LEU A 132 8.88 -4.44 5.51
CA LEU A 132 7.51 -4.56 4.98
C LEU A 132 6.55 -4.97 6.10
N THR A 133 5.36 -4.32 6.17
CA THR A 133 4.40 -4.47 7.29
C THR A 133 3.16 -5.31 7.00
N LYS A 134 2.89 -5.67 5.73
CA LYS A 134 1.85 -6.63 5.34
C LYS A 134 2.39 -7.60 4.28
N PRO A 135 1.88 -8.84 4.24
CA PRO A 135 2.29 -9.80 3.22
C PRO A 135 1.77 -9.42 1.83
N LEU A 136 2.43 -9.94 0.78
CA LEU A 136 2.11 -9.74 -0.63
C LEU A 136 1.21 -10.86 -1.16
N GLY A 137 0.42 -10.55 -2.20
CA GLY A 137 -0.43 -11.51 -2.90
C GLY A 137 -1.93 -11.14 -2.87
N LEU A 138 -2.30 -9.93 -2.43
CA LEU A 138 -3.71 -9.51 -2.31
C LEU A 138 -4.42 -9.42 -3.67
N GLY A 139 -3.73 -9.02 -4.74
CA GLY A 139 -4.32 -8.98 -6.08
C GLY A 139 -4.62 -10.38 -6.63
N VAL A 140 -3.71 -11.33 -6.42
CA VAL A 140 -3.94 -12.75 -6.72
C VAL A 140 -5.12 -13.29 -5.91
N MET A 141 -5.19 -12.98 -4.61
CA MET A 141 -6.28 -13.41 -3.74
C MET A 141 -7.64 -12.85 -4.17
N THR A 142 -7.72 -11.57 -4.51
CA THR A 142 -8.96 -10.96 -5.03
C THR A 142 -9.37 -11.54 -6.37
N THR A 143 -8.41 -11.90 -7.23
CA THR A 143 -8.66 -12.57 -8.51
C THR A 143 -9.17 -13.98 -8.30
N ALA A 144 -8.58 -14.74 -7.38
CA ALA A 144 -9.04 -16.08 -7.01
C ALA A 144 -10.45 -16.05 -6.39
N ASN A 145 -10.73 -15.06 -5.54
CA ASN A 145 -12.06 -14.87 -4.96
C ASN A 145 -13.13 -14.56 -6.02
N LYS A 146 -12.82 -13.69 -7.00
CA LYS A 146 -13.72 -13.39 -8.13
C LYS A 146 -13.99 -14.61 -9.03
N ALA A 147 -13.11 -15.59 -9.01
CA ALA A 147 -13.25 -16.85 -9.73
C ALA A 147 -13.89 -17.97 -8.87
N ASP A 148 -14.45 -17.66 -7.70
CA ASP A 148 -15.05 -18.60 -6.75
C ASP A 148 -14.07 -19.73 -6.30
N LEU A 149 -12.77 -19.46 -6.25
CA LEU A 149 -11.74 -20.41 -5.87
C LEU A 149 -11.33 -20.29 -4.40
N ALA A 150 -11.44 -19.09 -3.81
CA ALA A 150 -11.02 -18.86 -2.45
C ALA A 150 -11.96 -19.51 -1.43
N SER A 151 -11.40 -20.20 -0.43
CA SER A 151 -12.17 -20.72 0.70
C SER A 151 -12.69 -19.57 1.58
N PRO A 152 -13.71 -19.83 2.44
CA PRO A 152 -14.19 -18.83 3.38
C PRO A 152 -13.10 -18.29 4.32
N GLU A 153 -12.16 -19.13 4.74
CA GLU A 153 -11.05 -18.77 5.61
C GLU A 153 -10.05 -17.87 4.88
N GLU A 154 -9.73 -18.18 3.64
CA GLU A 154 -8.86 -17.37 2.78
C GLU A 154 -9.49 -16.01 2.46
N TYR A 155 -10.80 -15.98 2.20
CA TYR A 155 -11.56 -14.74 2.04
C TYR A 155 -11.48 -13.86 3.30
N GLN A 156 -11.71 -14.43 4.48
CA GLN A 156 -11.64 -13.70 5.74
C GLN A 156 -10.24 -13.15 6.01
N GLU A 157 -9.19 -13.92 5.73
CA GLU A 157 -7.80 -13.45 5.89
C GLU A 157 -7.48 -12.32 4.90
N MET A 158 -7.87 -12.44 3.64
CA MET A 158 -7.75 -11.39 2.62
C MET A 158 -8.44 -10.10 3.08
N VAL A 159 -9.70 -10.18 3.52
CA VAL A 159 -10.47 -9.03 4.04
C VAL A 159 -9.78 -8.42 5.26
N ARG A 160 -9.33 -9.26 6.22
CA ARG A 160 -8.59 -8.80 7.40
C ARG A 160 -7.36 -7.99 7.02
N LEU A 161 -6.56 -8.45 6.06
CA LEU A 161 -5.37 -7.75 5.59
C LEU A 161 -5.72 -6.41 4.93
N MET A 162 -6.72 -6.39 4.02
CA MET A 162 -7.13 -5.19 3.30
C MET A 162 -7.84 -4.16 4.21
N THR A 163 -8.49 -4.58 5.30
CA THR A 163 -9.16 -3.67 6.23
C THR A 163 -8.28 -3.26 7.42
N THR A 164 -7.06 -3.79 7.56
CA THR A 164 -6.11 -3.37 8.58
C THR A 164 -5.46 -2.05 8.19
N LEU A 165 -5.65 -1.00 9.02
CA LEU A 165 -5.01 0.31 8.80
C LEU A 165 -3.48 0.22 8.96
N ASN A 166 -2.75 0.98 8.15
CA ASN A 166 -1.30 1.14 8.29
C ASN A 166 -0.88 2.05 9.48
N LYS A 167 -1.87 2.52 10.26
CA LYS A 167 -1.69 3.36 11.45
C LYS A 167 -0.69 2.77 12.45
N GLY A 168 -0.83 1.49 12.81
CA GLY A 168 0.08 0.84 13.76
C GLY A 168 1.52 0.79 13.27
N GLY A 169 1.71 0.55 11.96
CA GLY A 169 3.03 0.61 11.31
C GLY A 169 3.65 1.99 11.36
N GLN A 170 2.88 3.02 11.00
CA GLN A 170 3.29 4.41 11.04
C GLN A 170 3.64 4.87 12.47
N GLU A 171 2.79 4.57 13.47
CA GLU A 171 3.05 4.91 14.87
C GLU A 171 4.34 4.26 15.41
N ALA A 172 4.59 3.00 15.05
CA ALA A 172 5.83 2.30 15.41
C ALA A 172 7.05 2.93 14.72
N MET A 173 6.96 3.22 13.42
CA MET A 173 8.00 3.88 12.63
C MET A 173 8.40 5.23 13.24
N LEU A 174 7.42 6.08 13.56
CA LEU A 174 7.67 7.39 14.18
C LEU A 174 8.27 7.27 15.58
N ARG A 175 7.84 6.28 16.37
CA ARG A 175 8.37 6.04 17.74
C ARG A 175 9.83 5.59 17.70
N VAL A 176 10.20 4.71 16.78
CA VAL A 176 11.59 4.29 16.58
C VAL A 176 12.44 5.44 16.04
N GLY A 177 11.86 6.22 15.15
CA GLY A 177 12.52 7.33 14.45
C GLY A 177 13.62 6.85 13.51
N GLY A 178 14.17 7.78 12.73
CA GLY A 178 15.29 7.53 11.84
C GLY A 178 14.91 6.89 10.50
N ALA A 179 13.63 6.74 10.17
CA ALA A 179 13.21 6.37 8.83
C ALA A 179 13.65 7.44 7.82
N HIS A 180 14.29 7.00 6.74
CA HIS A 180 14.74 7.89 5.68
C HIS A 180 13.72 8.00 4.55
N ALA A 181 13.00 6.91 4.24
CA ALA A 181 11.92 6.91 3.25
C ALA A 181 10.83 5.93 3.67
N CYS A 182 9.62 6.17 3.18
CA CYS A 182 8.49 5.26 3.35
C CYS A 182 7.55 5.44 2.15
N THR A 183 6.90 4.35 1.76
CA THR A 183 5.77 4.30 0.82
C THR A 183 4.85 3.17 1.25
N ASP A 184 3.60 3.17 0.82
CA ASP A 184 2.76 1.99 0.92
C ASP A 184 2.77 1.19 -0.39
N VAL A 185 2.49 -0.11 -0.31
CA VAL A 185 2.54 -1.00 -1.47
C VAL A 185 1.12 -1.20 -1.98
N THR A 186 0.79 -0.57 -3.11
CA THR A 186 -0.55 -0.60 -3.72
C THR A 186 -0.54 -1.08 -5.18
N GLY A 187 -1.20 -0.39 -6.07
CA GLY A 187 -1.51 -0.86 -7.44
C GLY A 187 -0.33 -1.18 -8.34
N PHE A 188 0.82 -0.57 -8.13
CA PHE A 188 2.04 -0.88 -8.90
C PHE A 188 2.82 -2.10 -8.38
N GLY A 189 2.29 -2.76 -7.33
CA GLY A 189 2.93 -3.91 -6.71
C GLY A 189 4.23 -3.56 -5.97
N MET A 190 4.83 -4.55 -5.33
CA MET A 190 6.07 -4.35 -4.58
C MET A 190 7.19 -3.78 -5.46
N LEU A 191 7.34 -4.29 -6.70
CA LEU A 191 8.40 -3.80 -7.61
C LEU A 191 8.17 -2.37 -8.07
N GLY A 192 6.93 -1.96 -8.34
CA GLY A 192 6.65 -0.60 -8.81
C GLY A 192 6.99 0.44 -7.74
N HIS A 193 6.50 0.24 -6.50
CA HIS A 193 6.78 1.17 -5.41
C HIS A 193 8.26 1.14 -4.97
N THR A 194 8.90 -0.04 -5.02
CA THR A 194 10.36 -0.13 -4.83
C THR A 194 11.12 0.63 -5.92
N TYR A 195 10.64 0.58 -7.18
CA TYR A 195 11.24 1.32 -8.27
C TYR A 195 11.12 2.84 -8.07
N GLU A 196 9.97 3.34 -7.63
CA GLU A 196 9.78 4.76 -7.31
C GLU A 196 10.78 5.20 -6.24
N MET A 197 10.91 4.44 -5.16
CA MET A 197 11.89 4.69 -4.10
C MET A 197 13.33 4.68 -4.62
N ALA A 198 13.75 3.63 -5.32
CA ALA A 198 15.09 3.47 -5.86
C ALA A 198 15.46 4.55 -6.88
N SER A 199 14.52 4.85 -7.79
CA SER A 199 14.69 5.88 -8.82
C SER A 199 14.75 7.27 -8.21
N GLY A 200 13.89 7.57 -7.23
CA GLY A 200 13.83 8.85 -6.55
C GLY A 200 15.10 9.19 -5.77
N CYS A 201 15.74 8.21 -5.15
CA CYS A 201 17.02 8.40 -4.44
C CYS A 201 18.27 8.15 -5.31
N GLY A 202 18.12 7.67 -6.57
CA GLY A 202 19.22 7.37 -7.47
C GLY A 202 20.08 6.18 -7.04
N MET A 203 19.48 5.21 -6.34
CA MET A 203 20.15 4.04 -5.76
C MET A 203 19.67 2.74 -6.42
N THR A 204 20.24 1.62 -6.03
CA THR A 204 19.74 0.27 -6.30
C THR A 204 19.10 -0.28 -5.03
N VAL A 205 17.93 -0.88 -5.15
CA VAL A 205 17.33 -1.69 -4.07
C VAL A 205 17.56 -3.16 -4.39
N GLU A 206 18.20 -3.88 -3.49
CA GLU A 206 18.29 -5.35 -3.51
C GLU A 206 17.14 -5.94 -2.68
N LEU A 207 16.26 -6.72 -3.31
CA LEU A 207 15.18 -7.44 -2.65
C LEU A 207 15.56 -8.90 -2.42
N TYR A 208 15.26 -9.42 -1.24
CA TYR A 208 15.56 -10.78 -0.81
C TYR A 208 14.35 -11.69 -1.08
N ALA A 209 14.35 -12.39 -2.23
CA ALA A 209 13.22 -13.21 -2.68
C ALA A 209 12.76 -14.25 -1.63
N LYS A 210 13.69 -14.79 -0.84
CA LYS A 210 13.43 -15.81 0.19
C LYS A 210 12.82 -15.26 1.47
N ASP A 211 12.97 -13.96 1.72
CA ASP A 211 12.50 -13.27 2.94
C ASP A 211 11.19 -12.51 2.73
N LEU A 212 10.65 -12.52 1.49
CA LEU A 212 9.38 -11.88 1.19
C LEU A 212 8.24 -12.57 1.95
N PRO A 213 7.44 -11.82 2.72
CA PRO A 213 6.25 -12.38 3.34
C PRO A 213 5.14 -12.51 2.28
N LEU A 214 4.94 -13.73 1.79
CA LEU A 214 3.92 -14.04 0.78
C LEU A 214 2.73 -14.72 1.45
N ILE A 215 1.50 -14.41 0.99
CA ILE A 215 0.29 -15.13 1.39
C ILE A 215 0.37 -16.55 0.83
N PRO A 216 0.36 -17.61 1.65
CA PRO A 216 0.59 -18.98 1.15
C PRO A 216 -0.40 -19.41 0.06
N SER A 217 -1.68 -19.09 0.21
CA SER A 217 -2.71 -19.41 -0.80
C SER A 217 -2.50 -18.60 -2.09
N ALA A 218 -2.02 -17.35 -2.01
CA ALA A 218 -1.67 -16.57 -3.21
C ALA A 218 -0.54 -17.24 -4.01
N VAL A 219 0.45 -17.83 -3.33
CA VAL A 219 1.52 -18.60 -4.00
C VAL A 219 0.93 -19.78 -4.78
N GLU A 220 -0.02 -20.51 -4.19
CA GLU A 220 -0.64 -21.66 -4.86
C GLU A 220 -1.53 -21.22 -6.03
N TYR A 221 -2.32 -20.15 -5.87
CA TYR A 221 -3.13 -19.60 -6.97
C TYR A 221 -2.25 -19.05 -8.10
N ALA A 222 -1.16 -18.37 -7.78
CA ALA A 222 -0.22 -17.89 -8.80
C ALA A 222 0.41 -19.05 -9.60
N LYS A 223 0.79 -20.17 -8.95
CA LYS A 223 1.25 -21.39 -9.63
C LYS A 223 0.20 -21.98 -10.58
N MET A 224 -1.08 -21.77 -10.30
CA MET A 224 -2.19 -22.18 -11.18
C MET A 224 -2.44 -21.19 -12.33
N GLY A 225 -1.70 -20.07 -12.38
CA GLY A 225 -1.85 -19.02 -13.39
C GLY A 225 -2.96 -18.02 -13.06
N ILE A 226 -3.45 -17.97 -11.83
CA ILE A 226 -4.43 -16.99 -11.38
C ILE A 226 -3.67 -15.69 -11.04
N ILE A 227 -3.37 -14.92 -12.08
CA ILE A 227 -2.61 -13.67 -11.99
C ILE A 227 -3.48 -12.52 -12.51
N PRO A 228 -3.64 -11.41 -11.78
CA PRO A 228 -4.40 -10.26 -12.26
C PRO A 228 -3.71 -9.59 -13.45
N ALA A 229 -4.49 -9.03 -14.38
CA ALA A 229 -3.96 -8.36 -15.59
C ALA A 229 -2.96 -7.25 -15.24
N GLY A 230 -3.21 -6.49 -14.17
CA GLY A 230 -2.30 -5.42 -13.72
C GLY A 230 -0.89 -5.91 -13.35
N ALA A 231 -0.73 -7.18 -12.94
CA ALA A 231 0.59 -7.74 -12.66
C ALA A 231 1.44 -7.84 -13.94
N TYR A 232 0.85 -8.22 -15.06
CA TYR A 232 1.54 -8.25 -16.36
C TYR A 232 1.90 -6.84 -16.85
N GLU A 233 1.02 -5.86 -16.63
CA GLU A 233 1.28 -4.46 -16.97
C GLU A 233 2.43 -3.89 -16.14
N ASN A 234 2.43 -4.14 -14.83
CA ASN A 234 3.51 -3.76 -13.92
C ASN A 234 4.84 -4.41 -14.34
N ARG A 235 4.83 -5.70 -14.66
CA ARG A 235 6.01 -6.43 -15.10
C ARG A 235 6.59 -5.86 -16.39
N ASN A 236 5.75 -5.60 -17.39
CA ASN A 236 6.17 -5.02 -18.66
C ASN A 236 6.79 -3.62 -18.48
N TYR A 237 6.19 -2.79 -17.64
CA TYR A 237 6.70 -1.45 -17.34
C TYR A 237 8.09 -1.48 -16.69
N LEU A 238 8.38 -2.53 -15.90
CA LEU A 238 9.61 -2.66 -15.10
C LEU A 238 10.70 -3.50 -15.78
N GLU A 239 10.47 -4.10 -16.94
CA GLU A 239 11.37 -5.06 -17.60
C GLU A 239 12.83 -4.59 -17.69
N GLU A 240 13.04 -3.35 -18.08
CA GLU A 240 14.40 -2.79 -18.22
C GLU A 240 15.00 -2.27 -16.89
N LYS A 241 14.21 -2.16 -15.83
CA LYS A 241 14.54 -1.50 -14.57
C LYS A 241 14.95 -2.47 -13.49
N VAL A 242 14.56 -3.74 -13.64
CA VAL A 242 14.75 -4.82 -12.66
C VAL A 242 15.65 -5.90 -13.23
N SER A 243 16.48 -6.51 -12.39
CA SER A 243 17.19 -7.74 -12.69
C SER A 243 16.80 -8.83 -11.68
N PHE A 244 16.61 -10.05 -12.18
CA PHE A 244 16.28 -11.21 -11.36
C PHE A 244 17.44 -12.19 -11.33
N GLY A 245 17.80 -12.67 -10.13
CA GLY A 245 18.74 -13.76 -9.96
C GLY A 245 18.22 -15.05 -10.60
N ALA A 246 19.11 -15.92 -11.07
CA ALA A 246 18.75 -17.16 -11.74
C ALA A 246 17.94 -18.15 -10.86
N ASP A 247 18.03 -17.99 -9.54
CA ASP A 247 17.35 -18.83 -8.55
C ASP A 247 15.99 -18.27 -8.10
N VAL A 248 15.57 -17.10 -8.60
CA VAL A 248 14.28 -16.48 -8.24
C VAL A 248 13.16 -17.22 -8.98
N PRO A 249 12.22 -17.86 -8.25
CA PRO A 249 11.12 -18.56 -8.90
C PRO A 249 10.18 -17.61 -9.63
N GLU A 250 9.63 -18.03 -10.77
CA GLU A 250 8.69 -17.22 -11.57
C GLU A 250 7.47 -16.77 -10.75
N VAL A 251 6.94 -17.65 -9.89
CA VAL A 251 5.81 -17.31 -9.00
C VAL A 251 6.12 -16.16 -8.05
N VAL A 252 7.38 -16.00 -7.63
CA VAL A 252 7.80 -14.86 -6.79
C VAL A 252 7.85 -13.58 -7.61
N ILE A 253 8.29 -13.66 -8.87
CA ILE A 253 8.28 -12.53 -9.79
C ILE A 253 6.85 -12.03 -10.01
N ASP A 254 5.91 -12.95 -10.27
CA ASP A 254 4.49 -12.62 -10.44
C ASP A 254 3.91 -11.93 -9.19
N LEU A 255 4.21 -12.45 -7.99
CA LEU A 255 3.74 -11.86 -6.73
C LEU A 255 4.40 -10.53 -6.38
N LEU A 256 5.62 -10.27 -6.83
CA LEU A 256 6.26 -8.97 -6.72
C LEU A 256 5.65 -7.90 -7.63
N CYS A 257 5.09 -8.32 -8.78
CA CYS A 257 4.36 -7.46 -9.71
C CYS A 257 2.87 -7.34 -9.37
N ASP A 258 2.36 -8.17 -8.44
CA ASP A 258 0.93 -8.25 -8.10
C ASP A 258 0.41 -6.94 -7.51
N PRO A 259 -0.62 -6.30 -8.10
CA PRO A 259 -1.25 -5.12 -7.53
C PRO A 259 -1.80 -5.41 -6.14
N GLN A 260 -1.42 -4.62 -5.14
CA GLN A 260 -1.96 -4.75 -3.80
C GLN A 260 -3.10 -3.74 -3.59
N THR A 261 -4.15 -4.13 -2.90
CA THR A 261 -5.19 -3.22 -2.39
C THR A 261 -5.01 -3.07 -0.90
N ALA A 262 -4.83 -1.85 -0.42
CA ALA A 262 -4.53 -1.54 0.98
C ALA A 262 -3.34 -2.35 1.53
N GLY A 263 -2.26 -2.42 0.78
CA GLY A 263 -1.03 -3.13 1.15
C GLY A 263 -0.31 -2.50 2.34
N GLY A 264 0.84 -3.06 2.70
CA GLY A 264 1.64 -2.62 3.84
C GLY A 264 2.55 -1.44 3.53
N LEU A 265 3.12 -0.85 4.57
CA LEU A 265 4.20 0.12 4.43
C LEU A 265 5.51 -0.59 4.08
N LEU A 266 6.27 0.01 3.18
CA LEU A 266 7.66 -0.31 2.86
C LEU A 266 8.54 0.82 3.41
N ILE A 267 9.30 0.53 4.46
CA ILE A 267 10.00 1.53 5.27
C ILE A 267 11.51 1.32 5.12
N ALA A 268 12.23 2.35 4.69
CA ALA A 268 13.69 2.38 4.57
C ALA A 268 14.31 3.09 5.78
N LEU A 269 15.20 2.38 6.51
CA LEU A 269 15.83 2.92 7.69
C LEU A 269 17.17 2.21 8.02
N PRO A 270 18.09 2.86 8.79
CA PRO A 270 19.35 2.24 9.18
C PRO A 270 19.17 0.88 9.87
N GLU A 271 20.15 -0.03 9.73
CA GLU A 271 20.06 -1.41 10.20
C GLU A 271 19.66 -1.53 11.69
N ASP A 272 20.26 -0.74 12.58
CA ASP A 272 19.92 -0.74 14.00
C ASP A 272 18.47 -0.36 14.27
N LYS A 273 17.94 0.61 13.50
CA LYS A 273 16.57 1.06 13.56
C LYS A 273 15.59 0.06 12.92
N ALA A 274 15.99 -0.63 11.86
CA ALA A 274 15.20 -1.70 11.24
C ALA A 274 14.99 -2.85 12.22
N VAL A 275 16.04 -3.28 12.92
CA VAL A 275 15.96 -4.33 13.95
C VAL A 275 15.06 -3.92 15.11
N GLU A 276 15.11 -2.66 15.54
CA GLU A 276 14.23 -2.12 16.56
C GLU A 276 12.77 -2.06 16.07
N LEU A 277 12.54 -1.58 14.84
CA LEU A 277 11.21 -1.47 14.24
C LEU A 277 10.54 -2.85 14.13
N VAL A 278 11.23 -3.86 13.61
CA VAL A 278 10.69 -5.23 13.50
C VAL A 278 10.20 -5.74 14.86
N LYS A 279 10.93 -5.47 15.95
CA LYS A 279 10.50 -5.86 17.30
C LYS A 279 9.25 -5.11 17.77
N GLN A 280 9.13 -3.83 17.43
CA GLN A 280 7.97 -3.01 17.82
C GLN A 280 6.72 -3.30 16.98
N LEU A 281 6.90 -3.83 15.78
CA LEU A 281 5.79 -4.22 14.88
C LEU A 281 5.22 -5.61 15.21
N ASP A 282 5.90 -6.40 16.01
CA ASP A 282 5.44 -7.75 16.39
C ASP A 282 4.09 -7.69 17.13
N GLY A 283 3.09 -8.38 16.60
CA GLY A 283 1.71 -8.32 17.09
C GLY A 283 0.96 -7.00 16.83
N VAL A 284 1.59 -6.01 16.18
CA VAL A 284 0.98 -4.71 15.83
C VAL A 284 0.54 -4.68 14.36
N THR A 285 1.37 -5.21 13.47
CA THR A 285 1.09 -5.29 12.03
C THR A 285 0.95 -6.74 11.58
N PRO A 286 0.28 -7.01 10.44
CA PRO A 286 0.13 -8.36 9.90
C PRO A 286 1.46 -9.10 9.66
N CYS A 287 2.50 -8.40 9.33
CA CYS A 287 3.88 -8.91 9.35
C CYS A 287 4.89 -7.80 9.66
N ALA A 288 6.12 -8.20 9.96
CA ALA A 288 7.27 -7.31 10.14
C ALA A 288 8.51 -8.03 9.64
N LYS A 289 8.91 -7.76 8.40
CA LYS A 289 10.01 -8.46 7.74
C LYS A 289 10.97 -7.49 7.08
N VAL A 290 12.27 -7.71 7.29
CA VAL A 290 13.30 -7.12 6.43
C VAL A 290 13.25 -7.86 5.10
N VAL A 291 13.03 -7.12 4.01
CA VAL A 291 12.81 -7.68 2.67
C VAL A 291 13.86 -7.24 1.66
N GLY A 292 14.78 -6.37 2.04
CA GLY A 292 15.81 -5.87 1.14
C GLY A 292 16.69 -4.82 1.79
N GLU A 293 17.59 -4.27 0.98
CA GLU A 293 18.60 -3.27 1.35
C GLU A 293 18.79 -2.26 0.22
N VAL A 294 19.05 -1.01 0.57
CA VAL A 294 19.40 0.06 -0.38
C VAL A 294 20.91 0.07 -0.58
N LYS A 295 21.36 0.00 -1.84
CA LYS A 295 22.77 -0.07 -2.25
C LYS A 295 23.15 1.05 -3.20
N ALA A 296 24.43 1.32 -3.33
CA ALA A 296 24.93 2.18 -4.40
C ALA A 296 24.43 1.69 -5.77
N TYR A 297 24.14 2.64 -6.67
CA TYR A 297 23.59 2.30 -7.99
C TYR A 297 24.51 1.33 -8.76
N SER A 298 23.96 0.20 -9.18
CA SER A 298 24.67 -0.91 -9.83
C SER A 298 24.37 -1.08 -11.33
N GLY A 299 23.59 -0.15 -11.93
CA GLY A 299 23.15 -0.23 -13.32
C GLY A 299 21.69 -0.64 -13.50
N LYS A 300 21.03 -1.15 -12.45
CA LYS A 300 19.59 -1.41 -12.37
C LYS A 300 19.03 -0.73 -11.11
N SER A 301 17.77 -0.31 -11.16
CA SER A 301 17.10 0.27 -9.99
C SER A 301 16.76 -0.80 -8.96
N ILE A 302 16.46 -2.02 -9.40
CA ILE A 302 16.12 -3.13 -8.52
C ILE A 302 16.89 -4.38 -8.92
N GLU A 303 17.41 -5.09 -7.93
CA GLU A 303 17.96 -6.44 -8.05
C GLU A 303 17.18 -7.37 -7.12
N VAL A 304 16.59 -8.45 -7.64
CA VAL A 304 15.90 -9.47 -6.83
C VAL A 304 16.79 -10.70 -6.74
N ARG A 305 17.12 -11.16 -5.53
CA ARG A 305 18.03 -12.28 -5.27
C ARG A 305 17.48 -13.30 -4.28
#